data_6b15956d145172db90f36b932de51041
#
_entry.id   6b15956d145172db90f36b932de51041
#
_cell.length_a   1.000
_cell.length_b   1.000
_cell.length_c   1.000
_cell.angle_alpha   90.00
_cell.angle_beta   90.00
_cell.angle_gamma   90.00
#
_symmetry.space_group_name_H-M   'P 1'
#
loop_
_entity.id
_entity.type
_entity.pdbx_description
1 polymer ?
#
loop_
_entity_poly.entity_id
_entity_poly.type
_entity_poly.pdbx_seq_one_letter_code
_entity_poly.pdbx_strand_id
1 'polypeptide(L)'
;MDWKLELVAVPVSDVDRAKAFYTEKAGFNADHDHTVSDEVRFVQLTPPGSACSIALGTGIVDAPPGSVQGLQLVVSDVHAARAELVERGVEVGEVQEFPWGSFVFFGDPDGNGWAVQQLPGRV
;
A
#
# COMPACT_ATOMS: atom_id res chain seq x y z
N MET A 1 -18.99 14.97 15.75
CA MET A 1 -17.83 15.21 14.86
C MET A 1 -17.37 13.90 14.25
N ASP A 2 -17.19 13.86 12.92
CA ASP A 2 -16.68 12.67 12.24
C ASP A 2 -15.16 12.62 12.30
N TRP A 3 -14.63 11.45 12.58
CA TRP A 3 -13.19 11.21 12.60
C TRP A 3 -12.83 10.22 11.48
N LYS A 4 -12.13 10.71 10.46
CA LYS A 4 -11.77 9.91 9.27
C LYS A 4 -10.27 9.72 9.21
N LEU A 5 -9.86 8.49 8.90
CA LEU A 5 -8.44 8.22 8.68
C LEU A 5 -8.04 8.78 7.32
N GLU A 6 -7.18 9.79 7.32
CA GLU A 6 -6.76 10.47 6.09
C GLU A 6 -5.63 9.72 5.38
N LEU A 7 -4.56 9.42 6.11
CA LEU A 7 -3.41 8.72 5.56
C LEU A 7 -2.61 8.01 6.64
N VAL A 8 -1.79 7.08 6.19
CA VAL A 8 -0.81 6.36 7.02
C VAL A 8 0.57 6.59 6.41
N ALA A 9 1.53 7.02 7.22
CA ALA A 9 2.91 7.17 6.77
C ALA A 9 3.59 5.80 6.72
N VAL A 10 4.27 5.52 5.58
CA VAL A 10 4.98 4.26 5.34
C VAL A 10 6.47 4.58 5.20
N PRO A 11 7.31 4.09 6.13
CA PRO A 11 8.74 4.40 6.09
C PRO A 11 9.45 3.61 5.00
N VAL A 12 10.19 4.32 4.15
CA VAL A 12 10.92 3.74 3.02
C VAL A 12 12.34 4.30 2.97
N SER A 13 13.28 3.52 2.43
CA SER A 13 14.68 3.94 2.33
C SER A 13 14.95 4.75 1.06
N ASP A 14 14.17 4.52 0.00
CA ASP A 14 14.32 5.17 -1.30
C ASP A 14 12.94 5.58 -1.80
N VAL A 15 12.65 6.88 -1.73
CA VAL A 15 11.31 7.40 -2.06
C VAL A 15 10.97 7.18 -3.53
N ASP A 16 11.92 7.38 -4.44
CA ASP A 16 11.66 7.18 -5.88
C ASP A 16 11.37 5.73 -6.20
N ARG A 17 12.13 4.80 -5.61
CA ARG A 17 11.89 3.37 -5.80
C ARG A 17 10.53 2.95 -5.23
N ALA A 18 10.20 3.43 -4.04
CA ALA A 18 8.92 3.12 -3.42
C ALA A 18 7.75 3.70 -4.21
N LYS A 19 7.87 4.96 -4.65
CA LYS A 19 6.84 5.60 -5.48
C LYS A 19 6.61 4.80 -6.77
N ALA A 20 7.68 4.38 -7.45
CA ALA A 20 7.58 3.57 -8.66
C ALA A 20 6.88 2.24 -8.39
N PHE A 21 7.20 1.58 -7.28
CA PHE A 21 6.55 0.33 -6.90
C PHE A 21 5.04 0.51 -6.71
N TYR A 22 4.65 1.49 -5.89
CA TYR A 22 3.24 1.68 -5.57
C TYR A 22 2.42 2.15 -6.77
N THR A 23 2.97 2.98 -7.65
CA THR A 23 2.24 3.47 -8.82
C THR A 23 2.23 2.46 -9.96
N GLU A 24 3.36 1.86 -10.28
CA GLU A 24 3.50 1.00 -11.46
C GLU A 24 3.10 -0.45 -11.18
N LYS A 25 3.39 -0.96 -9.98
CA LYS A 25 3.13 -2.37 -9.63
C LYS A 25 1.87 -2.55 -8.80
N ALA A 26 1.66 -1.72 -7.79
CA ALA A 26 0.44 -1.80 -6.98
C ALA A 26 -0.73 -1.02 -7.58
N GLY A 27 -0.48 -0.12 -8.53
CA GLY A 27 -1.53 0.61 -9.23
C GLY A 27 -2.14 1.77 -8.47
N PHE A 28 -1.43 2.30 -7.45
CA PHE A 28 -1.93 3.45 -6.70
C PHE A 28 -1.80 4.73 -7.50
N ASN A 29 -2.70 5.68 -7.24
CA ASN A 29 -2.65 7.01 -7.84
C ASN A 29 -1.67 7.90 -7.08
N ALA A 30 -0.81 8.61 -7.80
CA ALA A 30 0.08 9.60 -7.21
C ALA A 30 -0.67 10.95 -7.14
N ASP A 31 -1.10 11.33 -5.94
CA ASP A 31 -1.89 12.55 -5.74
C ASP A 31 -1.01 13.78 -5.58
N HIS A 32 0.06 13.64 -4.79
CA HIS A 32 0.98 14.73 -4.49
C HIS A 32 2.42 14.23 -4.41
N ASP A 33 3.35 15.07 -4.84
CA ASP A 33 4.78 14.86 -4.67
C ASP A 33 5.44 16.22 -4.51
N HIS A 34 5.73 16.60 -3.27
CA HIS A 34 6.27 17.90 -2.93
C HIS A 34 7.64 17.77 -2.27
N THR A 35 8.64 18.41 -2.86
CA THR A 35 9.93 18.63 -2.22
C THR A 35 9.84 19.95 -1.48
N VAL A 36 9.78 19.91 -0.15
CA VAL A 36 9.65 21.10 0.70
C VAL A 36 11.02 21.72 0.94
N SER A 37 12.05 20.88 1.15
CA SER A 37 13.43 21.31 1.36
C SER A 37 14.35 20.14 1.01
N ASP A 38 15.68 20.32 1.17
CA ASP A 38 16.64 19.23 0.96
C ASP A 38 16.40 18.05 1.91
N GLU A 39 15.73 18.31 3.04
CA GLU A 39 15.54 17.32 4.11
C GLU A 39 14.12 16.78 4.17
N VAL A 40 13.16 17.41 3.48
CA VAL A 40 11.74 17.04 3.56
C VAL A 40 11.13 16.90 2.17
N ARG A 41 10.65 15.70 1.88
CA ARG A 41 9.86 15.38 0.70
C ARG A 41 8.61 14.63 1.13
N PHE A 42 7.47 15.00 0.58
CA PHE A 42 6.17 14.40 0.88
C PHE A 42 5.53 13.88 -0.40
N VAL A 43 5.24 12.57 -0.43
CA VAL A 43 4.56 11.92 -1.55
C VAL A 43 3.29 11.26 -1.00
N GLN A 44 2.14 11.63 -1.57
CA GLN A 44 0.86 11.02 -1.18
C GLN A 44 0.33 10.16 -2.31
N LEU A 45 0.05 8.90 -1.99
CA LEU A 45 -0.45 7.90 -2.94
C LEU A 45 -1.75 7.32 -2.41
N THR A 46 -2.71 7.10 -3.31
CA THR A 46 -4.03 6.58 -2.91
C THR A 46 -4.38 5.34 -3.72
N PRO A 47 -4.71 4.21 -3.07
CA PRO A 47 -5.25 3.05 -3.76
C PRO A 47 -6.54 3.43 -4.51
N PRO A 48 -6.77 2.90 -5.74
CA PRO A 48 -7.99 3.21 -6.47
C PRO A 48 -9.26 2.94 -5.64
N GLY A 49 -10.13 3.93 -5.56
CA GLY A 49 -11.39 3.84 -4.82
C GLY A 49 -11.28 3.99 -3.30
N SER A 50 -10.08 4.20 -2.77
CA SER A 50 -9.88 4.37 -1.32
C SER A 50 -10.05 5.83 -0.91
N ALA A 51 -10.62 6.04 0.29
CA ALA A 51 -10.65 7.36 0.91
C ALA A 51 -9.40 7.62 1.74
N CYS A 52 -8.70 6.58 2.15
CA CYS A 52 -7.46 6.70 2.93
C CYS A 52 -6.25 6.52 2.02
N SER A 53 -5.23 7.32 2.23
CA SER A 53 -3.99 7.32 1.44
C SER A 53 -2.82 6.79 2.24
N ILE A 54 -1.69 6.59 1.57
CA ILE A 54 -0.39 6.44 2.23
C ILE A 54 0.49 7.63 1.90
N ALA A 55 1.42 7.93 2.79
CA ALA A 55 2.44 8.94 2.56
C ALA A 55 3.82 8.31 2.61
N LEU A 56 4.64 8.60 1.60
CA LEU A 56 6.05 8.26 1.55
C LEU A 56 6.84 9.56 1.63
N GLY A 57 8.07 9.50 2.05
CA GLY A 57 8.91 10.69 1.98
C GLY A 57 10.14 10.61 2.85
N THR A 58 10.84 11.73 2.89
CA THR A 58 11.96 11.97 3.80
C THR A 58 11.55 13.03 4.81
N GLY A 59 11.94 12.85 6.06
CA GLY A 59 11.66 13.80 7.13
C GLY A 59 10.20 13.87 7.57
N ILE A 60 9.36 12.91 7.19
CA ILE A 60 7.92 12.90 7.55
C ILE A 60 7.57 11.85 8.61
N VAL A 61 8.38 10.84 8.77
CA VAL A 61 8.18 9.82 9.80
C VAL A 61 9.52 9.31 10.28
N ASP A 62 9.65 9.12 11.58
CA ASP A 62 10.86 8.64 12.22
C ASP A 62 10.69 7.17 12.61
N ALA A 63 10.62 6.30 11.61
CA ALA A 63 10.50 4.86 11.79
C ALA A 63 11.44 4.16 10.81
N PRO A 64 11.98 2.98 11.18
CA PRO A 64 12.86 2.24 10.28
C PRO A 64 12.15 1.86 8.98
N PRO A 65 12.81 1.98 7.82
CA PRO A 65 12.26 1.48 6.57
C PRO A 65 11.84 0.02 6.67
N GLY A 66 10.66 -0.32 6.15
CA GLY A 66 10.14 -1.69 6.19
C GLY A 66 9.48 -2.10 7.51
N SER A 67 9.37 -1.18 8.48
CA SER A 67 8.88 -1.53 9.82
C SER A 67 7.35 -1.62 9.93
N VAL A 68 6.61 -1.16 8.93
CA VAL A 68 5.15 -1.20 8.96
C VAL A 68 4.65 -2.54 8.43
N GLN A 69 3.80 -3.19 9.22
CA GLN A 69 3.18 -4.46 8.87
C GLN A 69 1.67 -4.36 9.04
N GLY A 70 0.92 -5.12 8.25
CA GLY A 70 -0.52 -5.18 8.42
C GLY A 70 -1.31 -4.06 7.74
N LEU A 71 -0.71 -3.36 6.78
CA LEU A 71 -1.49 -2.50 5.89
C LEU A 71 -2.46 -3.39 5.11
N GLN A 72 -3.74 -3.01 5.05
CA GLN A 72 -4.76 -3.91 4.53
C GLN A 72 -5.67 -3.21 3.52
N LEU A 73 -5.80 -3.83 2.36
CA LEU A 73 -6.71 -3.45 1.29
C LEU A 73 -7.87 -4.43 1.27
N VAL A 74 -9.05 -3.97 0.91
CA VAL A 74 -10.20 -4.84 0.69
C VAL A 74 -10.61 -4.76 -0.78
N VAL A 75 -10.87 -5.93 -1.37
CA VAL A 75 -11.28 -6.05 -2.78
C VAL A 75 -12.51 -6.95 -2.88
N SER A 76 -13.22 -6.86 -3.99
CA SER A 76 -14.38 -7.72 -4.24
C SER A 76 -14.00 -9.13 -4.67
N ASP A 77 -12.82 -9.30 -5.29
CA ASP A 77 -12.35 -10.58 -5.83
C ASP A 77 -10.84 -10.69 -5.63
N VAL A 78 -10.42 -11.47 -4.64
CA VAL A 78 -9.00 -11.62 -4.29
C VAL A 78 -8.22 -12.37 -5.36
N HIS A 79 -8.86 -13.28 -6.10
CA HIS A 79 -8.18 -14.00 -7.18
C HIS A 79 -7.87 -13.07 -8.35
N ALA A 80 -8.81 -12.17 -8.70
CA ALA A 80 -8.57 -11.16 -9.73
C ALA A 80 -7.51 -10.16 -9.29
N ALA A 81 -7.54 -9.74 -8.03
CA ALA A 81 -6.52 -8.84 -7.47
C ALA A 81 -5.13 -9.48 -7.51
N ARG A 82 -5.03 -10.76 -7.13
CA ARG A 82 -3.77 -11.49 -7.19
C ARG A 82 -3.23 -11.57 -8.62
N ALA A 83 -4.10 -11.90 -9.57
CA ALA A 83 -3.71 -11.99 -10.98
C ALA A 83 -3.16 -10.66 -11.51
N GLU A 84 -3.80 -9.55 -11.14
CA GLU A 84 -3.35 -8.21 -11.50
C GLU A 84 -1.96 -7.90 -10.92
N LEU A 85 -1.73 -8.22 -9.65
CA LEU A 85 -0.43 -8.01 -9.01
C LEU A 85 0.66 -8.86 -9.67
N VAL A 86 0.38 -10.12 -9.95
CA VAL A 86 1.32 -11.02 -10.65
C VAL A 86 1.67 -10.48 -12.03
N GLU A 87 0.68 -10.02 -12.78
CA GLU A 87 0.89 -9.45 -14.11
C GLU A 87 1.77 -8.21 -14.08
N ARG A 88 1.65 -7.40 -13.02
CA ARG A 88 2.47 -6.20 -12.83
C ARG A 88 3.86 -6.49 -12.24
N GLY A 89 4.17 -7.76 -11.97
CA GLY A 89 5.49 -8.17 -11.49
C GLY A 89 5.66 -8.13 -9.98
N VAL A 90 4.58 -8.10 -9.22
CA VAL A 90 4.65 -8.18 -7.76
C VAL A 90 4.77 -9.64 -7.33
N GLU A 91 5.70 -9.91 -6.42
CA GLU A 91 5.76 -11.20 -5.74
C GLU A 91 4.63 -11.26 -4.72
N VAL A 92 3.67 -12.12 -4.97
CA VAL A 92 2.50 -12.30 -4.10
C VAL A 92 2.27 -13.79 -3.89
N GLY A 93 1.99 -14.17 -2.64
CA GLY A 93 1.75 -15.57 -2.29
C GLY A 93 0.42 -16.10 -2.81
N GLU A 94 0.17 -17.37 -2.56
CA GLU A 94 -1.10 -18.01 -2.88
C GLU A 94 -2.23 -17.44 -2.02
N VAL A 95 -3.46 -17.56 -2.51
CA VAL A 95 -4.65 -17.20 -1.73
C VAL A 95 -4.75 -18.10 -0.52
N GLN A 96 -4.91 -17.47 0.65
CA GLN A 96 -5.11 -18.17 1.92
C GLN A 96 -6.53 -17.91 2.42
N GLU A 97 -7.19 -18.97 2.87
CA GLU A 97 -8.57 -18.92 3.33
C GLU A 97 -8.62 -18.93 4.86
N PHE A 98 -9.35 -17.97 5.43
CA PHE A 98 -9.60 -17.87 6.87
C PHE A 98 -11.10 -17.67 7.11
N PRO A 99 -11.61 -17.91 8.33
CA PRO A 99 -13.02 -17.64 8.64
C PRO A 99 -13.45 -16.19 8.40
N TRP A 100 -12.50 -15.24 8.50
CA TRP A 100 -12.77 -13.81 8.33
C TRP A 100 -12.46 -13.28 6.94
N GLY A 101 -12.10 -14.14 5.99
CA GLY A 101 -11.90 -13.75 4.60
C GLY A 101 -10.81 -14.52 3.88
N SER A 102 -10.69 -14.21 2.60
CA SER A 102 -9.64 -14.75 1.74
C SER A 102 -8.57 -13.69 1.54
N PHE A 103 -7.30 -14.07 1.61
CA PHE A 103 -6.18 -13.12 1.64
C PHE A 103 -5.08 -13.50 0.68
N VAL A 104 -4.40 -12.47 0.16
CA VAL A 104 -3.04 -12.59 -0.37
C VAL A 104 -2.17 -11.54 0.31
N PHE A 105 -0.86 -11.79 0.36
CA PHE A 105 0.09 -10.92 1.05
C PHE A 105 1.23 -10.55 0.12
N PHE A 106 1.68 -9.31 0.21
CA PHE A 106 2.86 -8.86 -0.51
C PHE A 106 3.61 -7.82 0.32
N GLY A 107 4.83 -7.50 -0.09
CA GLY A 107 5.63 -6.46 0.55
C GLY A 107 6.09 -5.43 -0.48
N ASP A 108 6.36 -4.21 -0.01
CA ASP A 108 7.02 -3.21 -0.83
C ASP A 108 8.54 -3.47 -0.87
N PRO A 109 9.33 -2.66 -1.62
CA PRO A 109 10.77 -2.90 -1.73
C PRO A 109 11.55 -2.90 -0.41
N ASP A 110 11.05 -2.21 0.62
CA ASP A 110 11.65 -2.21 1.95
C ASP A 110 11.11 -3.30 2.87
N GLY A 111 10.08 -4.02 2.45
CA GLY A 111 9.45 -5.07 3.25
C GLY A 111 8.28 -4.60 4.10
N ASN A 112 7.76 -3.37 3.90
CA ASN A 112 6.49 -2.98 4.53
C ASN A 112 5.41 -3.93 4.02
N GLY A 113 4.66 -4.53 4.95
CA GLY A 113 3.76 -5.65 4.65
C GLY A 113 2.33 -5.23 4.37
N TRP A 114 1.77 -5.82 3.33
CA TRP A 114 0.41 -5.57 2.87
C TRP A 114 -0.40 -6.86 2.84
N ALA A 115 -1.68 -6.74 3.20
CA ALA A 115 -2.68 -7.79 3.01
C ALA A 115 -3.74 -7.30 2.05
N VAL A 116 -4.20 -8.16 1.16
CA VAL A 116 -5.36 -7.90 0.30
C VAL A 116 -6.44 -8.89 0.69
N GLN A 117 -7.58 -8.39 1.10
CA GLN A 117 -8.67 -9.18 1.68
C GLN A 117 -9.92 -9.12 0.81
N GLN A 118 -10.53 -10.30 0.62
CA GLN A 118 -11.90 -10.41 0.19
C GLN A 118 -12.72 -10.86 1.40
N LEU A 119 -13.70 -10.05 1.81
CA LEU A 119 -14.52 -10.36 2.98
C LEU A 119 -15.48 -11.53 2.69
N PRO A 120 -15.78 -12.37 3.71
CA PRO A 120 -16.70 -13.48 3.50
C PRO A 120 -18.10 -12.98 3.17
N GLY A 121 -18.76 -13.64 2.20
CA GLY A 121 -20.13 -13.30 1.83
C GLY A 121 -20.32 -11.95 1.15
N ARG A 122 -19.23 -11.26 0.78
CA ARG A 122 -19.28 -10.03 -0.03
C ARG A 122 -19.07 -10.34 -1.49
N VAL A 123 -19.88 -9.70 -2.27
CA VAL A 123 -19.80 -9.80 -3.74
C VAL A 123 -19.61 -8.43 -4.35
#